data_e114d0735480a62dcf3951e98990db85
#
_entry.id   e114d0735480a62dcf3951e98990db85
#
_cell.length_a   1.000
_cell.length_b   1.000
_cell.length_c   1.000
_cell.angle_alpha   90.00
_cell.angle_beta   90.00
_cell.angle_gamma   90.00
#
_symmetry.space_group_name_H-M   'P 1'
#
loop_
_entity.id
_entity.type
_entity.pdbx_description
1 polymer ?
#
loop_
_entity_poly.entity_id
_entity_poly.type
_entity_poly.pdbx_seq_one_letter_code
_entity_poly.pdbx_strand_id
1 'polypeptide(L)'
;MTEARHVVVIGGGVSGLTTALTVLTHSSEPVSVTVLDSQPVLGGLIRTSPFAGLPAVDEGSDAFLTRVPWATQLAAELGLGDALTAPTGAHAYVWHNGMHAIPSDLLLGVPAKVRSFATSRLISPRGKIRAALEPLLPRTTSTDSIGHYVRRRFGNEVHERLVDPLVGSIYAANTDNFSLAAVPQLAALTSERSMLIAAGKARKSASTQANANSPIFGSPLRGMGALIDALTQRVIALGGIIRISESVESIERHDTGYNVHTTHDSVRCDAIAVASPAKKSAAFIESLDSHAASLLQQWDHASVVLITLALPAQQWPSHLTGSGYLVPKPDQRWVTAASFGSNKWAHWRPTDGSMVVRVSLGRDGLDVMHHDNDALVNLALADLKLHTNVDFTPTEVRTSRWADSFPQYRPHHFDRLEEMERSLRSRAPGIYFAGASYRGIGIPACVQQARIAGESLLAHLATLTQ
;
A
#
# COMPACT_ATOMS: atom_id res chain seq x y z
N MET A 1 1.82 -22.50 -38.79
CA MET A 1 1.72 -21.30 -37.91
C MET A 1 1.66 -21.85 -36.51
N THR A 2 2.67 -21.59 -35.69
CA THR A 2 2.64 -21.90 -34.25
C THR A 2 1.45 -21.15 -33.64
N GLU A 3 0.60 -21.85 -32.94
CA GLU A 3 -0.54 -21.27 -32.22
C GLU A 3 0.01 -20.24 -31.18
N ALA A 4 -0.58 -19.06 -31.12
CA ALA A 4 -0.12 -18.04 -30.18
C ALA A 4 -0.28 -18.53 -28.74
N ARG A 5 0.75 -18.39 -27.92
CA ARG A 5 0.70 -18.74 -26.49
C ARG A 5 -0.30 -17.86 -25.77
N HIS A 6 -0.99 -18.41 -24.78
CA HIS A 6 -2.00 -17.70 -24.02
C HIS A 6 -1.64 -17.58 -22.53
N VAL A 7 -1.70 -16.36 -22.01
CA VAL A 7 -1.52 -16.05 -20.58
C VAL A 7 -2.83 -15.55 -19.99
N VAL A 8 -3.22 -16.12 -18.87
CA VAL A 8 -4.33 -15.60 -18.06
C VAL A 8 -3.76 -14.84 -16.86
N VAL A 9 -4.28 -13.63 -16.63
CA VAL A 9 -3.97 -12.78 -15.47
C VAL A 9 -5.21 -12.68 -14.58
N ILE A 10 -5.11 -13.14 -13.33
CA ILE A 10 -6.22 -13.17 -12.37
C ILE A 10 -6.10 -11.97 -11.44
N GLY A 11 -6.95 -10.96 -11.62
CA GLY A 11 -6.99 -9.70 -10.91
C GLY A 11 -6.63 -8.50 -11.79
N GLY A 12 -7.56 -7.55 -11.94
CA GLY A 12 -7.44 -6.33 -12.76
C GLY A 12 -7.01 -5.10 -11.95
N GLY A 13 -6.28 -5.29 -10.85
CA GLY A 13 -5.61 -4.21 -10.13
C GLY A 13 -4.32 -3.76 -10.82
N VAL A 14 -3.61 -2.78 -10.23
CA VAL A 14 -2.36 -2.25 -10.77
C VAL A 14 -1.33 -3.35 -11.07
N SER A 15 -1.26 -4.39 -10.24
CA SER A 15 -0.33 -5.51 -10.45
C SER A 15 -0.70 -6.35 -11.65
N GLY A 16 -1.95 -6.79 -11.76
CA GLY A 16 -2.39 -7.62 -12.87
C GLY A 16 -2.30 -6.89 -14.22
N LEU A 17 -2.79 -5.65 -14.27
CA LEU A 17 -2.70 -4.83 -15.49
C LEU A 17 -1.25 -4.56 -15.90
N THR A 18 -0.34 -4.31 -14.93
CA THR A 18 1.09 -4.14 -15.23
C THR A 18 1.73 -5.45 -15.70
N THR A 19 1.34 -6.60 -15.13
CA THR A 19 1.80 -7.92 -15.60
C THR A 19 1.36 -8.16 -17.05
N ALA A 20 0.08 -7.92 -17.35
CA ALA A 20 -0.47 -8.04 -18.69
C ALA A 20 0.27 -7.13 -19.69
N LEU A 21 0.50 -5.86 -19.32
CA LEU A 21 1.26 -4.91 -20.11
C LEU A 21 2.69 -5.42 -20.39
N THR A 22 3.38 -5.93 -19.36
CA THR A 22 4.75 -6.44 -19.48
C THR A 22 4.80 -7.61 -20.45
N VAL A 23 3.89 -8.58 -20.34
CA VAL A 23 3.82 -9.73 -21.26
C VAL A 23 3.58 -9.27 -22.69
N LEU A 24 2.57 -8.41 -22.91
CA LEU A 24 2.22 -7.92 -24.25
C LEU A 24 3.33 -7.06 -24.92
N THR A 25 4.13 -6.37 -24.09
CA THR A 25 5.16 -5.45 -24.60
C THR A 25 6.50 -6.14 -24.83
N HIS A 26 6.87 -7.12 -24.00
CA HIS A 26 8.20 -7.74 -24.01
C HIS A 26 8.22 -9.12 -24.67
N SER A 27 7.09 -9.66 -25.12
CA SER A 27 7.07 -10.93 -25.83
C SER A 27 7.77 -10.79 -27.17
N SER A 28 8.68 -11.73 -27.46
CA SER A 28 9.32 -11.87 -28.80
C SER A 28 8.49 -12.72 -29.77
N GLU A 29 7.56 -13.52 -29.25
CA GLU A 29 6.69 -14.41 -29.98
C GLU A 29 5.21 -13.96 -29.84
N PRO A 30 4.33 -14.37 -30.78
CA PRO A 30 2.90 -14.07 -30.65
C PRO A 30 2.35 -14.60 -29.31
N VAL A 31 1.79 -13.69 -28.51
CA VAL A 31 1.19 -13.99 -27.21
C VAL A 31 -0.18 -13.32 -27.10
N SER A 32 -1.17 -14.02 -26.59
CA SER A 32 -2.47 -13.47 -26.20
C SER A 32 -2.53 -13.38 -24.66
N VAL A 33 -3.20 -12.34 -24.16
CA VAL A 33 -3.35 -12.13 -22.71
C VAL A 33 -4.83 -11.87 -22.40
N THR A 34 -5.37 -12.61 -21.44
CA THR A 34 -6.71 -12.36 -20.87
C THR A 34 -6.58 -11.98 -19.40
N VAL A 35 -7.11 -10.81 -19.03
CA VAL A 35 -7.21 -10.35 -17.65
C VAL A 35 -8.64 -10.64 -17.15
N LEU A 36 -8.74 -11.35 -16.01
CA LEU A 36 -10.00 -11.68 -15.35
C LEU A 36 -10.11 -10.91 -14.04
N ASP A 37 -11.23 -10.21 -13.81
CA ASP A 37 -11.51 -9.56 -12.52
C ASP A 37 -12.94 -9.82 -12.06
N SER A 38 -13.10 -10.19 -10.80
CA SER A 38 -14.39 -10.45 -10.17
C SER A 38 -15.24 -9.20 -9.95
N GLN A 39 -14.61 -8.02 -9.98
CA GLN A 39 -15.29 -6.75 -9.76
C GLN A 39 -15.81 -6.15 -11.07
N PRO A 40 -16.87 -5.35 -11.02
CA PRO A 40 -17.38 -4.65 -12.20
C PRO A 40 -16.51 -3.47 -12.64
N VAL A 41 -15.50 -3.10 -11.82
CA VAL A 41 -14.59 -1.98 -12.08
C VAL A 41 -13.16 -2.42 -11.79
N LEU A 42 -12.25 -2.14 -12.71
CA LEU A 42 -10.81 -2.41 -12.55
C LEU A 42 -10.16 -1.47 -11.53
N GLY A 43 -8.95 -1.82 -11.12
CA GLY A 43 -8.10 -0.99 -10.25
C GLY A 43 -7.89 -1.55 -8.85
N GLY A 44 -8.73 -2.49 -8.42
CA GLY A 44 -8.62 -3.10 -7.09
C GLY A 44 -8.75 -2.05 -5.98
N LEU A 45 -7.66 -1.77 -5.27
CA LEU A 45 -7.62 -0.78 -4.18
C LEU A 45 -7.35 0.67 -4.65
N ILE A 46 -7.21 0.90 -5.95
CA ILE A 46 -7.09 2.22 -6.56
C ILE A 46 -8.43 2.59 -7.17
N ARG A 47 -9.11 3.57 -6.56
CA ARG A 47 -10.40 4.06 -7.00
C ARG A 47 -10.45 5.58 -6.82
N THR A 48 -10.97 6.28 -7.82
CA THR A 48 -11.15 7.73 -7.83
C THR A 48 -12.57 8.03 -8.31
N SER A 49 -13.26 8.98 -7.66
CA SER A 49 -14.60 9.41 -8.07
C SER A 49 -14.84 10.87 -7.75
N PRO A 50 -15.86 11.53 -8.33
CA PRO A 50 -16.24 12.89 -7.99
C PRO A 50 -16.61 13.04 -6.52
N PHE A 51 -16.25 14.19 -5.91
CA PHE A 51 -16.62 14.53 -4.52
C PHE A 51 -16.46 16.02 -4.27
N ALA A 52 -17.39 16.64 -3.54
CA ALA A 52 -17.37 18.07 -3.19
C ALA A 52 -17.17 18.99 -4.39
N GLY A 53 -17.86 18.72 -5.51
CA GLY A 53 -17.71 19.49 -6.75
C GLY A 53 -16.40 19.28 -7.49
N LEU A 54 -15.47 18.48 -6.95
CA LEU A 54 -14.23 18.09 -7.62
C LEU A 54 -14.47 16.86 -8.50
N PRO A 55 -13.90 16.79 -9.71
CA PRO A 55 -14.11 15.68 -10.64
C PRO A 55 -13.40 14.40 -10.20
N ALA A 56 -12.36 14.50 -9.35
CA ALA A 56 -11.50 13.38 -8.99
C ALA A 56 -10.95 13.53 -7.56
N VAL A 57 -11.47 12.71 -6.66
CA VAL A 57 -10.97 12.56 -5.28
C VAL A 57 -10.80 11.07 -5.00
N ASP A 58 -9.61 10.67 -4.59
CA ASP A 58 -9.29 9.26 -4.36
C ASP A 58 -10.03 8.68 -3.16
N GLU A 59 -10.56 7.48 -3.33
CA GLU A 59 -11.27 6.74 -2.29
C GLU A 59 -10.34 5.85 -1.45
N GLY A 60 -9.19 5.48 -2.01
CA GLY A 60 -8.15 4.65 -1.42
C GLY A 60 -6.80 5.37 -1.34
N SER A 61 -5.79 4.83 -2.02
CA SER A 61 -4.47 5.46 -2.13
C SER A 61 -4.55 6.76 -2.91
N ASP A 62 -4.00 7.84 -2.36
CA ASP A 62 -3.97 9.18 -2.97
C ASP A 62 -2.59 9.54 -3.56
N ALA A 63 -1.61 8.65 -3.45
CA ALA A 63 -0.26 8.86 -3.95
C ALA A 63 0.57 7.57 -3.98
N PHE A 64 1.70 7.64 -4.67
CA PHE A 64 2.77 6.64 -4.59
C PHE A 64 4.12 7.28 -4.28
N LEU A 65 5.06 6.48 -3.74
CA LEU A 65 6.43 6.93 -3.49
C LEU A 65 7.20 7.12 -4.80
N THR A 66 7.83 8.29 -4.95
CA THR A 66 8.65 8.63 -6.12
C THR A 66 10.13 8.28 -5.97
N ARG A 67 10.58 7.97 -4.74
CA ARG A 67 11.98 7.65 -4.45
C ARG A 67 12.47 6.33 -5.03
N VAL A 68 11.54 5.46 -5.42
CA VAL A 68 11.81 4.23 -6.17
C VAL A 68 11.21 4.38 -7.57
N PRO A 69 11.89 3.95 -8.64
CA PRO A 69 11.56 4.37 -10.01
C PRO A 69 10.31 3.71 -10.59
N TRP A 70 9.87 2.59 -10.05
CA TRP A 70 8.91 1.70 -10.71
C TRP A 70 7.57 2.35 -11.08
N ALA A 71 6.96 3.09 -10.15
CA ALA A 71 5.68 3.75 -10.43
C ALA A 71 5.82 5.01 -11.27
N THR A 72 6.92 5.76 -11.11
CA THR A 72 7.19 6.95 -11.94
C THR A 72 7.55 6.57 -13.37
N GLN A 73 8.30 5.49 -13.57
CA GLN A 73 8.59 4.94 -14.90
C GLN A 73 7.31 4.45 -15.56
N LEU A 74 6.47 3.69 -14.86
CA LEU A 74 5.19 3.24 -15.39
C LEU A 74 4.30 4.44 -15.78
N ALA A 75 4.22 5.46 -14.94
CA ALA A 75 3.46 6.68 -15.26
C ALA A 75 4.00 7.37 -16.52
N ALA A 76 5.32 7.45 -16.68
CA ALA A 76 5.95 8.02 -17.88
C ALA A 76 5.67 7.18 -19.15
N GLU A 77 5.78 5.86 -19.07
CA GLU A 77 5.47 4.92 -20.16
C GLU A 77 4.01 5.02 -20.61
N LEU A 78 3.11 5.36 -19.68
CA LEU A 78 1.69 5.56 -19.96
C LEU A 78 1.32 7.00 -20.37
N GLY A 79 2.32 7.89 -20.54
CA GLY A 79 2.09 9.28 -20.92
C GLY A 79 1.57 10.17 -19.78
N LEU A 80 1.67 9.72 -18.53
CA LEU A 80 1.22 10.46 -17.34
C LEU A 80 2.35 11.21 -16.62
N GLY A 81 3.59 11.15 -17.12
CA GLY A 81 4.76 11.75 -16.46
C GLY A 81 4.57 13.22 -16.14
N ASP A 82 4.15 14.03 -17.13
CA ASP A 82 3.94 15.47 -16.99
C ASP A 82 2.64 15.82 -16.24
N ALA A 83 1.75 14.86 -16.06
CA ALA A 83 0.50 15.01 -15.31
C ALA A 83 0.65 14.65 -13.82
N LEU A 84 1.85 14.32 -13.36
CA LEU A 84 2.09 14.05 -11.95
C LEU A 84 2.17 15.37 -11.16
N THR A 85 1.51 15.39 -10.02
CA THR A 85 1.57 16.46 -9.03
C THR A 85 2.15 15.95 -7.72
N ALA A 86 2.59 16.88 -6.87
CA ALA A 86 3.17 16.60 -5.57
C ALA A 86 2.33 17.21 -4.45
N PRO A 87 2.43 16.68 -3.21
CA PRO A 87 1.86 17.35 -2.04
C PRO A 87 2.44 18.75 -1.87
N THR A 88 1.65 19.64 -1.26
CA THR A 88 2.01 21.05 -1.03
C THR A 88 3.23 21.25 -0.11
N GLY A 89 3.73 20.20 0.52
CA GLY A 89 4.82 20.28 1.50
C GLY A 89 4.34 20.63 2.91
N ALA A 90 3.04 20.76 3.14
CA ALA A 90 2.49 20.96 4.48
C ALA A 90 2.93 19.83 5.43
N HIS A 91 3.39 20.20 6.62
CA HIS A 91 3.86 19.25 7.61
C HIS A 91 2.70 18.40 8.20
N ALA A 92 3.02 17.21 8.66
CA ALA A 92 2.07 16.33 9.34
C ALA A 92 2.27 16.36 10.86
N TYR A 93 1.24 15.95 11.59
CA TYR A 93 1.24 15.90 13.04
C TYR A 93 1.09 14.47 13.57
N VAL A 94 1.43 14.29 14.83
CA VAL A 94 0.95 13.22 15.69
C VAL A 94 0.06 13.85 16.76
N TRP A 95 -1.13 13.28 16.95
CA TRP A 95 -2.03 13.71 18.01
C TRP A 95 -1.75 12.90 19.31
N HIS A 96 -1.30 13.59 20.34
CA HIS A 96 -1.10 13.02 21.68
C HIS A 96 -1.36 14.11 22.72
N ASN A 97 -2.58 14.15 23.27
CA ASN A 97 -3.03 15.26 24.12
C ASN A 97 -2.87 16.63 23.42
N GLY A 98 -3.00 16.69 22.10
CA GLY A 98 -2.83 17.85 21.26
C GLY A 98 -2.01 17.53 19.98
N MET A 99 -1.97 18.47 19.04
CA MET A 99 -1.26 18.35 17.78
C MET A 99 0.24 18.63 17.96
N HIS A 100 1.09 17.68 17.65
CA HIS A 100 2.54 17.81 17.69
C HIS A 100 3.11 17.58 16.30
N ALA A 101 3.86 18.54 15.77
CA ALA A 101 4.53 18.38 14.48
C ALA A 101 5.50 17.18 14.52
N ILE A 102 5.45 16.36 13.48
CA ILE A 102 6.38 15.25 13.30
C ILE A 102 7.79 15.85 13.08
N PRO A 103 8.81 15.45 13.87
CA PRO A 103 10.17 15.93 13.64
C PRO A 103 10.64 15.63 12.21
N SER A 104 11.24 16.62 11.55
CA SER A 104 11.67 16.50 10.14
C SER A 104 12.81 15.49 9.91
N ASP A 105 13.50 15.11 10.96
CA ASP A 105 14.72 14.30 10.92
C ASP A 105 14.48 12.85 11.38
N LEU A 106 13.37 12.27 10.94
CA LEU A 106 13.05 10.86 11.18
C LEU A 106 13.16 10.03 9.89
N LEU A 107 13.55 8.77 10.05
CA LEU A 107 13.41 7.75 9.03
C LEU A 107 12.37 6.73 9.51
N LEU A 108 11.12 6.83 9.01
CA LEU A 108 9.98 6.01 9.46
C LEU A 108 9.83 5.98 11.00
N GLY A 109 9.99 7.15 11.64
CA GLY A 109 9.86 7.28 13.10
C GLY A 109 11.18 7.06 13.88
N VAL A 110 12.21 6.49 13.26
CA VAL A 110 13.54 6.34 13.89
C VAL A 110 14.29 7.67 13.80
N PRO A 111 14.81 8.20 14.93
CA PRO A 111 15.58 9.43 14.93
C PRO A 111 16.86 9.32 14.09
N ALA A 112 17.06 10.24 13.14
CA ALA A 112 18.27 10.33 12.32
C ALA A 112 19.19 11.49 12.75
N LYS A 113 18.66 12.46 13.52
CA LYS A 113 19.41 13.53 14.17
C LYS A 113 18.93 13.73 15.61
N VAL A 114 19.86 13.92 16.50
CA VAL A 114 19.57 14.11 17.93
C VAL A 114 18.85 15.42 18.21
N ARG A 115 19.15 16.50 17.48
CA ARG A 115 18.65 17.85 17.78
C ARG A 115 17.13 17.98 17.63
N SER A 116 16.55 17.59 16.49
CA SER A 116 15.11 17.69 16.25
C SER A 116 14.31 16.76 17.17
N PHE A 117 14.88 15.60 17.48
CA PHE A 117 14.31 14.67 18.44
C PHE A 117 14.35 15.25 19.87
N ALA A 118 15.46 15.89 20.27
CA ALA A 118 15.62 16.49 21.59
C ALA A 118 14.62 17.63 21.86
N THR A 119 14.24 18.38 20.83
CA THR A 119 13.27 19.50 20.96
C THR A 119 11.81 19.05 20.86
N SER A 120 11.54 17.84 20.41
CA SER A 120 10.17 17.30 20.26
C SER A 120 9.46 17.21 21.61
N ARG A 121 8.18 17.64 21.66
CA ARG A 121 7.31 17.49 22.83
C ARG A 121 6.58 16.15 22.89
N LEU A 122 6.66 15.35 21.83
CA LEU A 122 6.05 14.01 21.76
C LEU A 122 6.72 13.02 22.73
N ILE A 123 8.01 13.19 23.00
CA ILE A 123 8.80 12.26 23.80
C ILE A 123 9.19 12.92 25.11
N SER A 124 8.95 12.24 26.21
CA SER A 124 9.32 12.71 27.54
C SER A 124 10.84 12.85 27.70
N PRO A 125 11.34 13.63 28.69
CA PRO A 125 12.78 13.68 28.99
C PRO A 125 13.38 12.30 29.26
N ARG A 126 12.65 11.41 29.95
CA ARG A 126 13.08 10.02 30.21
C ARG A 126 13.16 9.21 28.92
N GLY A 127 12.17 9.33 28.04
CA GLY A 127 12.17 8.69 26.71
C GLY A 127 13.34 9.16 25.84
N LYS A 128 13.66 10.47 25.88
CA LYS A 128 14.81 11.04 25.17
C LYS A 128 16.15 10.48 25.66
N ILE A 129 16.34 10.41 26.99
CA ILE A 129 17.54 9.80 27.59
C ILE A 129 17.63 8.32 27.18
N ARG A 130 16.52 7.57 27.28
CA ARG A 130 16.48 6.16 26.90
C ARG A 130 16.86 5.96 25.43
N ALA A 131 16.37 6.81 24.53
CA ALA A 131 16.71 6.76 23.11
C ALA A 131 18.16 7.17 22.84
N ALA A 132 18.69 8.15 23.55
CA ALA A 132 20.08 8.60 23.41
C ALA A 132 21.10 7.52 23.82
N LEU A 133 20.72 6.61 24.71
CA LEU A 133 21.55 5.47 25.13
C LEU A 133 21.57 4.32 24.11
N GLU A 134 20.79 4.41 23.02
CA GLU A 134 20.69 3.36 22.00
C GLU A 134 22.05 2.89 21.44
N PRO A 135 23.01 3.78 21.12
CA PRO A 135 24.32 3.36 20.58
C PRO A 135 25.15 2.51 21.55
N LEU A 136 24.88 2.61 22.85
CA LEU A 136 25.60 1.87 23.90
C LEU A 136 25.05 0.45 24.09
N LEU A 137 23.84 0.16 23.56
CA LEU A 137 23.22 -1.15 23.70
C LEU A 137 23.94 -2.20 22.86
N PRO A 138 23.97 -3.46 23.31
CA PRO A 138 24.47 -4.57 22.51
C PRO A 138 23.62 -4.72 21.24
N ARG A 139 24.21 -5.33 20.21
CA ARG A 139 23.49 -5.63 18.98
C ARG A 139 22.28 -6.52 19.30
N THR A 140 21.13 -6.14 18.78
CA THR A 140 19.91 -6.96 18.91
C THR A 140 19.94 -8.03 17.84
N THR A 141 19.91 -9.29 18.26
CA THR A 141 19.79 -10.44 17.38
C THR A 141 18.34 -10.95 17.38
N SER A 142 17.87 -11.40 16.22
CA SER A 142 16.72 -12.27 15.99
C SER A 142 15.36 -11.84 16.58
N THR A 143 14.78 -10.74 16.12
CA THR A 143 13.32 -10.63 16.07
C THR A 143 12.93 -9.99 14.76
N ASP A 144 12.02 -10.64 14.04
CA ASP A 144 11.45 -10.08 12.80
C ASP A 144 10.21 -9.21 13.08
N SER A 145 10.03 -8.70 14.32
CA SER A 145 8.97 -7.77 14.66
C SER A 145 9.52 -6.35 14.77
N ILE A 146 8.89 -5.40 14.05
CA ILE A 146 9.24 -3.97 14.12
C ILE A 146 9.10 -3.46 15.55
N GLY A 147 7.94 -3.71 16.19
CA GLY A 147 7.65 -3.19 17.53
C GLY A 147 8.61 -3.71 18.57
N HIS A 148 8.85 -5.03 18.58
CA HIS A 148 9.82 -5.63 19.52
C HIS A 148 11.23 -5.08 19.31
N TYR A 149 11.67 -4.96 18.05
CA TYR A 149 13.00 -4.44 17.73
C TYR A 149 13.17 -2.99 18.18
N VAL A 150 12.22 -2.12 17.81
CA VAL A 150 12.28 -0.69 18.11
C VAL A 150 12.17 -0.43 19.61
N ARG A 151 11.28 -1.11 20.35
CA ARG A 151 11.18 -0.97 21.81
C ARG A 151 12.46 -1.36 22.51
N ARG A 152 13.08 -2.45 22.07
CA ARG A 152 14.36 -2.89 22.63
C ARG A 152 15.46 -1.86 22.40
N ARG A 153 15.48 -1.20 21.26
CA ARG A 153 16.49 -0.20 20.90
C ARG A 153 16.21 1.18 21.52
N PHE A 154 15.00 1.70 21.36
CA PHE A 154 14.67 3.10 21.69
C PHE A 154 13.71 3.24 22.88
N GLY A 155 13.06 2.18 23.33
CA GLY A 155 12.03 2.20 24.37
C GLY A 155 10.63 2.40 23.82
N ASN A 156 9.63 2.30 24.71
CA ASN A 156 8.21 2.30 24.35
C ASN A 156 7.75 3.62 23.71
N GLU A 157 8.14 4.78 24.27
CA GLU A 157 7.67 6.07 23.79
C GLU A 157 8.03 6.35 22.33
N VAL A 158 9.25 6.02 21.91
CA VAL A 158 9.68 6.19 20.51
C VAL A 158 8.91 5.24 19.60
N HIS A 159 8.70 4.00 20.03
CA HIS A 159 7.88 3.06 19.27
C HIS A 159 6.43 3.56 19.17
N GLU A 160 5.77 3.80 20.27
CA GLU A 160 4.32 4.09 20.33
C GLU A 160 3.95 5.45 19.73
N ARG A 161 4.82 6.47 19.87
CA ARG A 161 4.50 7.83 19.45
C ARG A 161 5.13 8.27 18.13
N LEU A 162 6.10 7.52 17.60
CA LEU A 162 6.76 7.85 16.35
C LEU A 162 6.73 6.69 15.35
N VAL A 163 7.26 5.51 15.68
CA VAL A 163 7.41 4.42 14.70
C VAL A 163 6.07 3.76 14.39
N ASP A 164 5.29 3.37 15.41
CA ASP A 164 3.98 2.72 15.18
C ASP A 164 2.99 3.64 14.47
N PRO A 165 2.81 4.93 14.79
CA PRO A 165 1.91 5.80 14.03
C PRO A 165 2.32 5.96 12.57
N LEU A 166 3.63 6.11 12.28
CA LEU A 166 4.12 6.31 10.93
C LEU A 166 4.07 5.02 10.09
N VAL A 167 4.58 3.91 10.61
CA VAL A 167 4.58 2.63 9.90
C VAL A 167 3.19 2.01 9.92
N GLY A 168 2.52 2.00 11.07
CA GLY A 168 1.18 1.44 11.22
C GLY A 168 0.14 2.12 10.34
N SER A 169 0.23 3.44 10.11
CA SER A 169 -0.68 4.14 9.20
C SER A 169 -0.46 3.79 7.73
N ILE A 170 0.79 3.51 7.32
CA ILE A 170 1.11 3.12 5.94
C ILE A 170 0.54 1.73 5.63
N TYR A 171 0.64 0.80 6.58
CA TYR A 171 0.31 -0.62 6.38
C TYR A 171 -1.00 -1.05 7.08
N ALA A 172 -1.73 -0.14 7.71
CA ALA A 172 -2.84 -0.43 8.62
C ALA A 172 -2.47 -1.53 9.63
N ALA A 173 -1.22 -1.52 10.11
CA ALA A 173 -0.61 -2.61 10.83
C ALA A 173 -0.51 -2.37 12.34
N ASN A 174 -0.50 -3.46 13.08
CA ASN A 174 0.06 -3.51 14.43
C ASN A 174 1.55 -3.87 14.31
N THR A 175 2.42 -2.89 14.52
CA THR A 175 3.86 -3.06 14.31
C THR A 175 4.51 -4.08 15.26
N ASP A 176 3.84 -4.46 16.34
CA ASP A 176 4.29 -5.57 17.20
C ASP A 176 4.20 -6.93 16.52
N ASN A 177 3.26 -7.07 15.57
CA ASN A 177 3.01 -8.30 14.83
C ASN A 177 3.34 -8.15 13.33
N PHE A 178 4.11 -7.12 12.96
CA PHE A 178 4.47 -6.85 11.57
C PHE A 178 5.96 -7.08 11.33
N SER A 179 6.31 -7.79 10.25
CA SER A 179 7.67 -8.17 9.90
C SER A 179 8.55 -6.94 9.67
N LEU A 180 9.72 -6.93 10.30
CA LEU A 180 10.75 -5.93 10.08
C LEU A 180 11.31 -6.03 8.65
N ALA A 181 11.43 -7.24 8.11
CA ALA A 181 11.87 -7.48 6.73
C ALA A 181 10.91 -6.89 5.69
N ALA A 182 9.62 -6.72 6.04
CA ALA A 182 8.62 -6.11 5.17
C ALA A 182 8.78 -4.59 4.98
N VAL A 183 9.63 -3.95 5.79
CA VAL A 183 9.94 -2.52 5.70
C VAL A 183 11.44 -2.34 5.43
N PRO A 184 11.89 -2.47 4.16
CA PRO A 184 13.32 -2.52 3.81
C PRO A 184 14.13 -1.35 4.35
N GLN A 185 13.53 -0.16 4.45
CA GLN A 185 14.19 1.03 4.99
C GLN A 185 14.50 0.89 6.49
N LEU A 186 13.64 0.22 7.27
CA LEU A 186 13.91 -0.07 8.68
C LEU A 186 14.84 -1.29 8.82
N ALA A 187 14.63 -2.32 8.02
CA ALA A 187 15.47 -3.51 8.01
C ALA A 187 16.94 -3.16 7.73
N ALA A 188 17.19 -2.26 6.78
CA ALA A 188 18.55 -1.81 6.46
C ALA A 188 19.26 -1.15 7.65
N LEU A 189 18.53 -0.51 8.57
CA LEU A 189 19.12 0.10 9.76
C LEU A 189 19.63 -0.93 10.79
N THR A 190 19.15 -2.17 10.71
CA THR A 190 19.54 -3.23 11.65
C THR A 190 20.87 -3.91 11.30
N SER A 191 21.41 -3.64 10.12
CA SER A 191 22.71 -4.14 9.69
C SER A 191 23.86 -3.56 10.54
N GLU A 192 23.67 -2.34 11.05
CA GLU A 192 24.63 -1.65 11.93
C GLU A 192 24.37 -1.98 13.42
N ARG A 193 25.38 -1.75 14.26
CA ARG A 193 25.23 -1.90 15.72
C ARG A 193 24.18 -0.94 16.30
N SER A 194 24.05 0.26 15.74
CA SER A 194 23.15 1.32 16.19
C SER A 194 22.25 1.78 15.05
N MET A 195 20.93 1.66 15.25
CA MET A 195 19.94 2.20 14.31
C MET A 195 20.00 3.73 14.20
N LEU A 196 20.33 4.43 15.30
CA LEU A 196 20.46 5.89 15.29
C LEU A 196 21.63 6.33 14.39
N ILE A 197 22.77 5.65 14.49
CA ILE A 197 23.92 5.93 13.61
C ILE A 197 23.60 5.55 12.17
N ALA A 198 22.99 4.38 11.95
CA ALA A 198 22.59 3.93 10.62
C ALA A 198 21.59 4.90 9.95
N ALA A 199 20.58 5.38 10.69
CA ALA A 199 19.61 6.36 10.19
C ALA A 199 20.29 7.70 9.83
N GLY A 200 21.24 8.15 10.63
CA GLY A 200 22.06 9.33 10.35
C GLY A 200 22.87 9.20 9.07
N LYS A 201 23.53 8.04 8.86
CA LYS A 201 24.29 7.73 7.64
C LYS A 201 23.35 7.65 6.41
N ALA A 202 22.25 6.90 6.49
CA ALA A 202 21.28 6.75 5.41
C ALA A 202 20.72 8.10 4.96
N ARG A 203 20.40 8.99 5.90
CA ARG A 203 19.92 10.32 5.59
C ARG A 203 21.00 11.18 4.91
N LYS A 204 22.25 11.11 5.35
CA LYS A 204 23.35 11.84 4.72
C LYS A 204 23.57 11.38 3.29
N SER A 205 23.53 10.07 3.03
CA SER A 205 23.63 9.51 1.68
C SER A 205 22.46 9.93 0.79
N ALA A 206 21.23 9.91 1.32
CA ALA A 206 20.06 10.36 0.58
C ALA A 206 20.11 11.84 0.22
N SER A 207 20.67 12.70 1.09
CA SER A 207 20.82 14.13 0.81
C SER A 207 21.87 14.44 -0.26
N THR A 208 22.81 13.52 -0.51
CA THR A 208 23.87 13.65 -1.52
C THR A 208 23.43 13.09 -2.88
N GLN A 209 22.51 12.13 -2.92
CA GLN A 209 22.05 11.45 -4.14
C GLN A 209 20.76 12.01 -4.72
N ALA A 210 19.90 12.58 -3.91
CA ALA A 210 18.64 13.17 -4.36
C ALA A 210 18.84 14.64 -4.67
N ASN A 211 18.33 15.11 -5.82
CA ASN A 211 17.96 16.51 -5.95
C ASN A 211 17.09 16.84 -4.72
N ALA A 212 17.60 17.69 -3.84
CA ALA A 212 16.97 17.99 -2.54
C ALA A 212 15.52 18.47 -2.65
N ASN A 213 15.06 18.82 -3.85
CA ASN A 213 13.74 19.33 -4.18
C ASN A 213 12.79 18.31 -4.81
N SER A 214 13.20 17.05 -5.03
CA SER A 214 12.29 16.05 -5.59
C SER A 214 11.22 15.63 -4.56
N PRO A 215 9.93 15.69 -4.89
CA PRO A 215 8.87 15.32 -3.98
C PRO A 215 8.97 13.84 -3.61
N ILE A 216 8.58 13.50 -2.38
CA ILE A 216 8.61 12.11 -1.88
C ILE A 216 7.43 11.32 -2.44
N PHE A 217 6.31 11.99 -2.68
CA PHE A 217 5.07 11.41 -3.18
C PHE A 217 4.66 12.09 -4.47
N GLY A 218 4.06 11.31 -5.36
CA GLY A 218 3.43 11.78 -6.58
C GLY A 218 2.04 11.20 -6.76
N SER A 219 1.17 11.96 -7.42
CA SER A 219 -0.18 11.55 -7.80
C SER A 219 -0.51 12.13 -9.17
N PRO A 220 -1.24 11.42 -10.04
CA PRO A 220 -1.81 12.04 -11.22
C PRO A 220 -2.80 13.15 -10.84
N LEU A 221 -2.80 14.27 -11.57
CA LEU A 221 -3.73 15.40 -11.33
C LEU A 221 -5.20 15.00 -11.37
N ARG A 222 -5.54 13.94 -12.13
CA ARG A 222 -6.89 13.39 -12.24
C ARG A 222 -7.14 12.24 -11.26
N GLY A 223 -6.37 12.17 -10.17
CA GLY A 223 -6.42 11.10 -9.17
C GLY A 223 -5.71 9.82 -9.61
N MET A 224 -5.52 8.92 -8.67
CA MET A 224 -4.81 7.66 -8.88
C MET A 224 -5.52 6.73 -9.89
N GLY A 225 -6.83 6.86 -10.04
CA GLY A 225 -7.62 6.11 -11.06
C GLY A 225 -7.12 6.33 -12.48
N ALA A 226 -6.56 7.51 -12.79
CA ALA A 226 -6.00 7.79 -14.11
C ALA A 226 -4.85 6.83 -14.50
N LEU A 227 -4.12 6.30 -13.53
CA LEU A 227 -3.09 5.27 -13.76
C LEU A 227 -3.73 3.96 -14.21
N ILE A 228 -4.85 3.58 -13.61
CA ILE A 228 -5.60 2.37 -13.97
C ILE A 228 -6.23 2.50 -15.35
N ASP A 229 -6.83 3.66 -15.64
CA ASP A 229 -7.43 3.94 -16.95
C ASP A 229 -6.38 3.85 -18.06
N ALA A 230 -5.22 4.49 -17.86
CA ALA A 230 -4.13 4.45 -18.84
C ALA A 230 -3.54 3.03 -19.03
N LEU A 231 -3.37 2.27 -17.95
CA LEU A 231 -2.98 0.85 -18.03
C LEU A 231 -4.00 0.03 -18.81
N THR A 232 -5.28 0.18 -18.49
CA THR A 232 -6.38 -0.53 -19.15
C THR A 232 -6.40 -0.24 -20.65
N GLN A 233 -6.36 1.04 -21.01
CA GLN A 233 -6.33 1.46 -22.41
C GLN A 233 -5.12 0.91 -23.15
N ARG A 234 -3.95 0.91 -22.51
CA ARG A 234 -2.71 0.39 -23.11
C ARG A 234 -2.75 -1.11 -23.31
N VAL A 235 -3.26 -1.88 -22.36
CA VAL A 235 -3.44 -3.34 -22.47
C VAL A 235 -4.38 -3.68 -23.63
N ILE A 236 -5.52 -2.98 -23.73
CA ILE A 236 -6.50 -3.18 -24.82
C ILE A 236 -5.88 -2.81 -26.18
N ALA A 237 -5.17 -1.68 -26.26
CA ALA A 237 -4.51 -1.24 -27.50
C ALA A 237 -3.45 -2.21 -28.02
N LEU A 238 -2.87 -3.03 -27.14
CA LEU A 238 -1.92 -4.10 -27.47
C LEU A 238 -2.62 -5.45 -27.77
N GLY A 239 -3.95 -5.49 -27.82
CA GLY A 239 -4.72 -6.70 -28.11
C GLY A 239 -5.03 -7.57 -26.88
N GLY A 240 -4.78 -7.09 -25.66
CA GLY A 240 -5.19 -7.78 -24.45
C GLY A 240 -6.70 -7.78 -24.25
N ILE A 241 -7.24 -8.88 -23.80
CA ILE A 241 -8.66 -9.07 -23.49
C ILE A 241 -8.88 -8.83 -21.99
N ILE A 242 -9.89 -8.03 -21.64
CA ILE A 242 -10.24 -7.76 -20.24
C ILE A 242 -11.68 -8.20 -20.01
N ARG A 243 -11.88 -9.06 -19.00
CA ARG A 243 -13.17 -9.59 -18.60
C ARG A 243 -13.41 -9.22 -17.14
N ILE A 244 -14.37 -8.35 -16.90
CA ILE A 244 -14.81 -7.88 -15.57
C ILE A 244 -16.07 -8.61 -15.12
N SER A 245 -16.40 -8.51 -13.83
CA SER A 245 -17.50 -9.24 -13.20
C SER A 245 -17.39 -10.76 -13.41
N GLU A 246 -16.17 -11.26 -13.47
CA GLU A 246 -15.86 -12.64 -13.74
C GLU A 246 -14.89 -13.21 -12.72
N SER A 247 -15.43 -14.04 -11.84
CA SER A 247 -14.67 -14.69 -10.78
C SER A 247 -14.02 -15.97 -11.26
N VAL A 248 -12.75 -16.17 -10.93
CA VAL A 248 -12.09 -17.47 -11.06
C VAL A 248 -12.54 -18.34 -9.89
N GLU A 249 -12.98 -19.55 -10.19
CA GLU A 249 -13.47 -20.53 -9.22
C GLU A 249 -12.43 -21.62 -8.95
N SER A 250 -11.79 -22.15 -10.01
CA SER A 250 -10.75 -23.16 -9.89
C SER A 250 -9.76 -23.12 -11.06
N ILE A 251 -8.62 -23.74 -10.88
CA ILE A 251 -7.62 -23.95 -11.93
C ILE A 251 -7.33 -25.44 -12.00
N GLU A 252 -7.41 -26.00 -13.19
CA GLU A 252 -7.06 -27.39 -13.47
C GLU A 252 -5.83 -27.45 -14.38
N ARG A 253 -4.93 -28.38 -14.09
CA ARG A 253 -3.74 -28.61 -14.90
C ARG A 253 -4.05 -29.60 -16.03
N HIS A 254 -3.55 -29.29 -17.22
CA HIS A 254 -3.48 -30.19 -18.38
C HIS A 254 -2.04 -30.57 -18.69
N ASP A 255 -1.86 -31.47 -19.64
CA ASP A 255 -0.54 -31.91 -20.11
C ASP A 255 0.33 -30.74 -20.61
N THR A 256 -0.27 -29.72 -21.22
CA THR A 256 0.41 -28.59 -21.87
C THR A 256 0.07 -27.23 -21.31
N GLY A 257 -0.64 -27.14 -20.19
CA GLY A 257 -1.07 -25.86 -19.63
C GLY A 257 -2.18 -25.99 -18.58
N TYR A 258 -3.09 -25.04 -18.58
CA TYR A 258 -4.15 -24.92 -17.56
C TYR A 258 -5.50 -24.60 -18.18
N ASN A 259 -6.55 -25.05 -17.51
CA ASN A 259 -7.92 -24.53 -17.65
C ASN A 259 -8.25 -23.69 -16.41
N VAL A 260 -8.58 -22.43 -16.63
CA VAL A 260 -9.08 -21.51 -15.61
C VAL A 260 -10.59 -21.49 -15.70
N HIS A 261 -11.26 -22.07 -14.71
CA HIS A 261 -12.72 -22.09 -14.62
C HIS A 261 -13.20 -20.82 -13.97
N THR A 262 -14.16 -20.17 -14.62
CA THR A 262 -14.76 -18.93 -14.16
C THR A 262 -16.25 -19.11 -13.91
N THR A 263 -16.90 -18.08 -13.37
CA THR A 263 -18.36 -18.07 -13.17
C THR A 263 -19.16 -18.18 -14.47
N HIS A 264 -18.54 -17.97 -15.65
CA HIS A 264 -19.22 -17.97 -16.94
C HIS A 264 -18.80 -19.13 -17.86
N ASP A 265 -17.48 -19.40 -17.94
CA ASP A 265 -16.92 -20.41 -18.85
C ASP A 265 -15.56 -20.93 -18.33
N SER A 266 -14.79 -21.53 -19.22
CA SER A 266 -13.43 -21.95 -18.96
C SER A 266 -12.46 -21.36 -19.97
N VAL A 267 -11.36 -20.83 -19.51
CA VAL A 267 -10.30 -20.25 -20.33
C VAL A 267 -9.06 -21.14 -20.30
N ARG A 268 -8.70 -21.69 -21.48
CA ARG A 268 -7.44 -22.46 -21.63
C ARG A 268 -6.27 -21.52 -21.78
N CYS A 269 -5.15 -21.81 -21.10
CA CYS A 269 -3.94 -21.01 -21.16
C CYS A 269 -2.67 -21.84 -20.90
N ASP A 270 -1.51 -21.30 -21.31
CA ASP A 270 -0.20 -21.91 -21.12
C ASP A 270 0.46 -21.51 -19.79
N ALA A 271 0.13 -20.31 -19.27
CA ALA A 271 0.68 -19.79 -18.02
C ALA A 271 -0.29 -18.81 -17.34
N ILE A 272 -0.10 -18.60 -16.04
CA ILE A 272 -1.02 -17.81 -15.21
C ILE A 272 -0.25 -16.82 -14.34
N ALA A 273 -0.71 -15.56 -14.31
CA ALA A 273 -0.35 -14.59 -13.28
C ALA A 273 -1.48 -14.48 -12.25
N VAL A 274 -1.16 -14.68 -10.98
CA VAL A 274 -2.08 -14.49 -9.86
C VAL A 274 -1.82 -13.12 -9.21
N ALA A 275 -2.71 -12.17 -9.46
CA ALA A 275 -2.64 -10.80 -8.95
C ALA A 275 -3.79 -10.47 -7.97
N SER A 276 -4.48 -11.48 -7.48
CA SER A 276 -5.56 -11.39 -6.51
C SER A 276 -5.05 -11.50 -5.06
N PRO A 277 -5.87 -11.08 -4.05
CA PRO A 277 -5.52 -11.24 -2.63
C PRO A 277 -5.27 -12.71 -2.26
N ALA A 278 -4.29 -12.96 -1.38
CA ALA A 278 -3.81 -14.31 -1.03
C ALA A 278 -4.93 -15.29 -0.64
N LYS A 279 -5.86 -14.89 0.24
CA LYS A 279 -6.98 -15.74 0.64
C LYS A 279 -7.91 -16.13 -0.52
N LYS A 280 -8.10 -15.23 -1.48
CA LYS A 280 -8.88 -15.54 -2.69
C LYS A 280 -8.09 -16.48 -3.59
N SER A 281 -6.79 -16.27 -3.73
CA SER A 281 -5.90 -17.13 -4.52
C SER A 281 -5.86 -18.56 -3.98
N ALA A 282 -5.89 -18.73 -2.66
CA ALA A 282 -5.91 -20.05 -2.01
C ALA A 282 -7.02 -20.95 -2.55
N ALA A 283 -8.22 -20.41 -2.73
CA ALA A 283 -9.40 -21.18 -3.14
C ALA A 283 -9.21 -21.84 -4.52
N PHE A 284 -8.69 -21.10 -5.51
CA PHE A 284 -8.57 -21.65 -6.87
C PHE A 284 -7.27 -22.39 -7.17
N ILE A 285 -6.25 -22.31 -6.29
CA ILE A 285 -5.04 -23.12 -6.43
C ILE A 285 -5.04 -24.39 -5.60
N GLU A 286 -6.06 -24.64 -4.76
CA GLU A 286 -6.14 -25.79 -3.85
C GLU A 286 -6.06 -27.12 -4.58
N SER A 287 -6.71 -27.23 -5.75
CA SER A 287 -6.67 -28.41 -6.61
C SER A 287 -5.28 -28.69 -7.20
N LEU A 288 -4.44 -27.67 -7.34
CA LEU A 288 -3.08 -27.78 -7.87
C LEU A 288 -2.05 -28.12 -6.77
N ASP A 289 -2.20 -27.48 -5.62
CA ASP A 289 -1.30 -27.64 -4.47
C ASP A 289 -2.00 -27.23 -3.17
N SER A 290 -2.54 -28.21 -2.45
CA SER A 290 -3.23 -28.02 -1.16
C SER A 290 -2.30 -27.45 -0.08
N HIS A 291 -0.99 -27.73 -0.12
CA HIS A 291 -0.04 -27.17 0.83
C HIS A 291 0.16 -25.66 0.57
N ALA A 292 0.39 -25.27 -0.68
CA ALA A 292 0.48 -23.85 -1.06
C ALA A 292 -0.81 -23.07 -0.73
N ALA A 293 -1.97 -23.66 -0.99
CA ALA A 293 -3.27 -23.09 -0.65
C ALA A 293 -3.42 -22.88 0.87
N SER A 294 -3.05 -23.89 1.68
CA SER A 294 -3.07 -23.79 3.15
C SER A 294 -2.19 -22.68 3.68
N LEU A 295 -1.00 -22.47 3.09
CA LEU A 295 -0.13 -21.34 3.45
C LEU A 295 -0.80 -20.01 3.12
N LEU A 296 -1.39 -19.85 1.92
CA LEU A 296 -2.07 -18.60 1.50
C LEU A 296 -3.29 -18.27 2.35
N GLN A 297 -4.04 -19.26 2.83
CA GLN A 297 -5.19 -19.06 3.73
C GLN A 297 -4.80 -18.44 5.07
N GLN A 298 -3.56 -18.69 5.54
CA GLN A 298 -3.05 -18.16 6.80
C GLN A 298 -2.63 -16.69 6.72
N TRP A 299 -2.64 -16.05 5.53
CA TRP A 299 -2.26 -14.65 5.43
C TRP A 299 -3.35 -13.73 5.92
N ASP A 300 -3.04 -13.02 7.00
CA ASP A 300 -3.95 -12.06 7.59
C ASP A 300 -4.08 -10.80 6.74
N HIS A 301 -5.26 -10.21 6.81
CA HIS A 301 -5.54 -8.90 6.21
C HIS A 301 -6.27 -8.03 7.23
N ALA A 302 -5.95 -6.75 7.25
CA ALA A 302 -6.71 -5.75 7.98
C ALA A 302 -7.72 -5.08 7.06
N SER A 303 -8.85 -4.70 7.64
CA SER A 303 -9.87 -3.89 6.99
C SER A 303 -9.77 -2.45 7.43
N VAL A 304 -10.04 -1.53 6.52
CA VAL A 304 -10.00 -0.08 6.76
C VAL A 304 -11.25 0.57 6.19
N VAL A 305 -11.77 1.57 6.88
CA VAL A 305 -12.80 2.46 6.36
C VAL A 305 -12.22 3.87 6.23
N LEU A 306 -12.36 4.45 5.04
CA LEU A 306 -11.99 5.83 4.78
C LEU A 306 -13.25 6.67 4.62
N ILE A 307 -13.43 7.64 5.51
CA ILE A 307 -14.53 8.60 5.46
C ILE A 307 -14.00 9.90 4.90
N THR A 308 -14.50 10.30 3.74
CA THR A 308 -14.19 11.59 3.12
C THR A 308 -15.31 12.57 3.46
N LEU A 309 -14.95 13.73 3.98
CA LEU A 309 -15.85 14.78 4.44
C LEU A 309 -15.60 16.05 3.64
N ALA A 310 -16.65 16.70 3.17
CA ALA A 310 -16.62 18.08 2.73
C ALA A 310 -17.06 18.98 3.89
N LEU A 311 -16.15 19.81 4.38
CA LEU A 311 -16.39 20.69 5.53
C LEU A 311 -16.51 22.15 5.06
N PRO A 312 -17.54 22.90 5.48
CA PRO A 312 -17.66 24.30 5.15
C PRO A 312 -16.40 25.10 5.55
N ALA A 313 -15.96 26.03 4.69
CA ALA A 313 -14.76 26.84 4.92
C ALA A 313 -14.79 27.56 6.28
N GLN A 314 -15.98 28.01 6.72
CA GLN A 314 -16.18 28.75 7.97
C GLN A 314 -15.95 27.89 9.21
N GLN A 315 -16.09 26.57 9.09
CA GLN A 315 -15.86 25.64 10.21
C GLN A 315 -14.36 25.25 10.31
N TRP A 316 -13.55 25.53 9.29
CA TRP A 316 -12.16 25.09 9.29
C TRP A 316 -11.29 26.04 10.12
N PRO A 317 -10.64 25.56 11.20
CA PRO A 317 -9.81 26.41 12.04
C PRO A 317 -8.54 26.88 11.32
N SER A 318 -8.24 28.17 11.39
CA SER A 318 -7.07 28.76 10.73
C SER A 318 -5.72 28.20 11.21
N HIS A 319 -5.67 27.63 12.41
CA HIS A 319 -4.45 27.01 12.96
C HIS A 319 -4.19 25.59 12.45
N LEU A 320 -5.15 24.92 11.80
CA LEU A 320 -4.97 23.59 11.20
C LEU A 320 -4.39 23.70 9.78
N THR A 321 -3.12 24.07 9.69
CA THR A 321 -2.42 24.35 8.42
C THR A 321 -1.67 23.15 7.85
N GLY A 322 -1.51 22.05 8.61
CA GLY A 322 -0.79 20.85 8.20
C GLY A 322 -1.53 19.99 7.17
N SER A 323 -0.90 18.93 6.75
CA SER A 323 -1.46 17.93 5.80
C SER A 323 -2.31 16.86 6.47
N GLY A 324 -2.34 16.83 7.82
CA GLY A 324 -3.09 15.84 8.59
C GLY A 324 -2.36 15.39 9.85
N TYR A 325 -2.94 14.42 10.55
CA TYR A 325 -2.35 13.87 11.75
C TYR A 325 -2.54 12.35 11.85
N LEU A 326 -1.64 11.72 12.60
CA LEU A 326 -1.68 10.32 12.98
C LEU A 326 -2.02 10.22 14.46
N VAL A 327 -2.77 9.19 14.86
CA VAL A 327 -3.10 8.93 16.25
C VAL A 327 -2.31 7.72 16.75
N PRO A 328 -1.45 7.85 17.77
CA PRO A 328 -0.75 6.73 18.39
C PRO A 328 -1.71 5.68 18.93
N LYS A 329 -1.37 4.40 18.81
CA LYS A 329 -2.22 3.29 19.21
C LYS A 329 -2.81 3.41 20.63
N PRO A 330 -2.04 3.84 21.66
CA PRO A 330 -2.60 4.04 23.00
C PRO A 330 -3.66 5.15 23.11
N ASP A 331 -3.66 6.09 22.16
CA ASP A 331 -4.58 7.24 22.14
C ASP A 331 -5.78 7.00 21.19
N GLN A 332 -5.75 5.93 20.39
CA GLN A 332 -6.81 5.59 19.44
C GLN A 332 -8.08 5.15 20.14
N ARG A 333 -9.20 5.71 19.70
CA ARG A 333 -10.53 5.17 19.94
C ARG A 333 -11.00 4.47 18.67
N TRP A 334 -11.29 5.25 17.63
CA TRP A 334 -11.75 4.77 16.32
C TRP A 334 -10.88 5.30 15.18
N VAL A 335 -10.54 6.60 15.23
CA VAL A 335 -9.74 7.27 14.23
C VAL A 335 -8.26 6.91 14.39
N THR A 336 -7.67 6.40 13.33
CA THR A 336 -6.23 6.07 13.27
C THR A 336 -5.41 7.22 12.66
N ALA A 337 -6.03 7.98 11.75
CA ALA A 337 -5.42 9.13 11.08
C ALA A 337 -6.50 10.05 10.49
N ALA A 338 -6.17 11.33 10.31
CA ALA A 338 -6.95 12.23 9.46
C ALA A 338 -6.01 12.97 8.51
N SER A 339 -6.35 12.98 7.22
CA SER A 339 -5.66 13.71 6.16
C SER A 339 -6.47 14.95 5.80
N PHE A 340 -5.85 16.11 5.88
CA PHE A 340 -6.43 17.38 5.43
C PHE A 340 -6.18 17.52 3.93
N GLY A 341 -7.03 16.86 3.14
CA GLY A 341 -6.84 16.67 1.72
C GLY A 341 -6.63 17.95 0.95
N SER A 342 -7.45 18.98 1.21
CA SER A 342 -7.31 20.31 0.57
C SER A 342 -6.03 21.05 0.97
N ASN A 343 -5.45 20.76 2.14
CA ASN A 343 -4.13 21.29 2.52
C ASN A 343 -2.99 20.47 1.89
N LYS A 344 -3.19 19.16 1.77
CA LYS A 344 -2.19 18.22 1.23
C LYS A 344 -2.06 18.35 -0.29
N TRP A 345 -3.18 18.46 -0.99
CA TRP A 345 -3.26 18.46 -2.45
C TRP A 345 -3.89 19.73 -2.98
N ALA A 346 -3.20 20.46 -3.85
CA ALA A 346 -3.74 21.68 -4.44
C ALA A 346 -4.97 21.42 -5.33
N HIS A 347 -5.00 20.25 -6.01
CA HIS A 347 -6.12 19.85 -6.88
C HIS A 347 -7.34 19.30 -6.11
N TRP A 348 -7.24 19.14 -4.77
CA TRP A 348 -8.39 18.81 -3.90
C TRP A 348 -8.96 20.04 -3.17
N ARG A 349 -8.83 21.22 -3.75
CA ARG A 349 -9.41 22.45 -3.23
C ARG A 349 -10.68 22.79 -3.98
N PRO A 350 -11.87 22.61 -3.38
CA PRO A 350 -13.14 23.02 -3.98
C PRO A 350 -13.19 24.53 -4.20
N THR A 351 -13.90 24.96 -5.25
CA THR A 351 -13.98 26.37 -5.65
C THR A 351 -14.78 27.23 -4.67
N ASP A 352 -15.66 26.63 -3.88
CA ASP A 352 -16.42 27.27 -2.81
C ASP A 352 -15.62 27.48 -1.52
N GLY A 353 -14.35 27.05 -1.49
CA GLY A 353 -13.46 27.14 -0.34
C GLY A 353 -13.69 26.08 0.73
N SER A 354 -14.60 25.14 0.54
CA SER A 354 -14.79 24.01 1.47
C SER A 354 -13.53 23.15 1.55
N MET A 355 -13.41 22.39 2.64
CA MET A 355 -12.24 21.56 2.93
C MET A 355 -12.58 20.09 2.75
N VAL A 356 -11.84 19.41 1.91
CA VAL A 356 -11.89 17.94 1.82
C VAL A 356 -10.97 17.35 2.87
N VAL A 357 -11.54 16.61 3.79
CA VAL A 357 -10.84 15.90 4.87
C VAL A 357 -11.13 14.41 4.74
N ARG A 358 -10.11 13.57 4.88
CA ARG A 358 -10.26 12.12 4.86
C ARG A 358 -9.84 11.53 6.19
N VAL A 359 -10.74 10.78 6.83
CA VAL A 359 -10.58 10.17 8.14
C VAL A 359 -10.45 8.66 7.96
N SER A 360 -9.44 8.08 8.57
CA SER A 360 -9.16 6.64 8.51
C SER A 360 -9.57 5.96 9.81
N LEU A 361 -10.35 4.88 9.71
CA LEU A 361 -10.77 4.01 10.80
C LEU A 361 -10.37 2.56 10.48
N GLY A 362 -10.06 1.80 11.52
CA GLY A 362 -9.68 0.39 11.36
C GLY A 362 -8.20 0.19 11.05
N ARG A 363 -7.69 -0.91 11.53
CA ARG A 363 -6.34 -1.44 11.33
C ARG A 363 -6.25 -2.84 11.92
N ASP A 364 -5.10 -3.49 11.79
CA ASP A 364 -4.83 -4.74 12.49
C ASP A 364 -5.03 -4.58 14.02
N GLY A 365 -5.95 -5.37 14.58
CA GLY A 365 -6.36 -5.31 15.97
C GLY A 365 -7.41 -4.23 16.33
N LEU A 366 -7.94 -3.51 15.33
CA LEU A 366 -9.07 -2.58 15.47
C LEU A 366 -10.05 -2.81 14.32
N ASP A 367 -10.98 -3.75 14.49
CA ASP A 367 -12.03 -4.01 13.50
C ASP A 367 -13.18 -3.03 13.64
N VAL A 368 -13.58 -2.43 12.52
CA VAL A 368 -14.67 -1.46 12.41
C VAL A 368 -15.75 -1.89 11.41
N MET A 369 -15.58 -3.04 10.76
CA MET A 369 -16.45 -3.47 9.67
C MET A 369 -17.85 -3.87 10.12
N HIS A 370 -18.06 -4.14 11.39
CA HIS A 370 -19.36 -4.49 11.99
C HIS A 370 -20.29 -3.27 12.20
N HIS A 371 -19.76 -2.04 12.13
CA HIS A 371 -20.57 -0.82 12.19
C HIS A 371 -21.15 -0.49 10.81
N ASP A 372 -22.35 0.08 10.77
CA ASP A 372 -22.93 0.69 9.57
C ASP A 372 -22.25 2.04 9.24
N ASN A 373 -22.60 2.62 8.09
CA ASN A 373 -21.93 3.83 7.63
C ASN A 373 -22.25 5.05 8.51
N ASP A 374 -23.48 5.18 9.01
CA ASP A 374 -23.89 6.31 9.84
C ASP A 374 -23.20 6.25 11.21
N ALA A 375 -23.09 5.07 11.80
CA ALA A 375 -22.33 4.85 13.02
C ALA A 375 -20.85 5.22 12.82
N LEU A 376 -20.23 4.77 11.74
CA LEU A 376 -18.82 5.08 11.42
C LEU A 376 -18.59 6.58 11.25
N VAL A 377 -19.50 7.29 10.57
CA VAL A 377 -19.42 8.75 10.40
C VAL A 377 -19.52 9.46 11.74
N ASN A 378 -20.48 9.05 12.60
CA ASN A 378 -20.64 9.63 13.93
C ASN A 378 -19.40 9.39 14.82
N LEU A 379 -18.80 8.18 14.77
CA LEU A 379 -17.56 7.86 15.48
C LEU A 379 -16.39 8.73 15.00
N ALA A 380 -16.27 8.91 13.68
CA ALA A 380 -15.24 9.76 13.09
C ALA A 380 -15.38 11.23 13.49
N LEU A 381 -16.60 11.76 13.46
CA LEU A 381 -16.90 13.16 13.86
C LEU A 381 -16.64 13.38 15.35
N ALA A 382 -17.01 12.41 16.21
CA ALA A 382 -16.74 12.48 17.64
C ALA A 382 -15.23 12.52 17.95
N ASP A 383 -14.45 11.70 17.29
CA ASP A 383 -12.99 11.71 17.45
C ASP A 383 -12.35 12.97 16.83
N LEU A 384 -12.84 13.44 15.67
CA LEU A 384 -12.40 14.73 15.11
C LEU A 384 -12.65 15.89 16.08
N LYS A 385 -13.84 15.93 16.71
CA LYS A 385 -14.15 16.92 17.73
C LYS A 385 -13.19 16.85 18.91
N LEU A 386 -12.87 15.64 19.40
CA LEU A 386 -11.88 15.44 20.45
C LEU A 386 -10.49 15.94 20.04
N HIS A 387 -10.09 15.65 18.81
CA HIS A 387 -8.72 15.92 18.32
C HIS A 387 -8.52 17.40 17.96
N THR A 388 -9.54 18.07 17.45
CA THR A 388 -9.44 19.45 16.92
C THR A 388 -10.13 20.49 17.79
N ASN A 389 -10.95 20.06 18.74
CA ASN A 389 -11.86 20.89 19.54
C ASN A 389 -12.88 21.70 18.68
N VAL A 390 -13.27 21.12 17.53
CA VAL A 390 -14.27 21.70 16.61
C VAL A 390 -15.37 20.69 16.35
N ASP A 391 -16.61 21.15 16.39
CA ASP A 391 -17.80 20.38 16.05
C ASP A 391 -18.10 20.56 14.56
N PHE A 392 -17.68 19.60 13.74
CA PHE A 392 -17.85 19.67 12.30
C PHE A 392 -19.23 19.15 11.87
N THR A 393 -19.85 19.86 10.93
CA THR A 393 -21.06 19.43 10.24
C THR A 393 -20.74 19.36 8.73
N PRO A 394 -20.43 18.18 8.19
CA PRO A 394 -20.07 18.04 6.78
C PRO A 394 -21.28 18.30 5.88
N THR A 395 -21.04 18.91 4.72
CA THR A 395 -22.06 19.11 3.66
C THR A 395 -22.18 17.92 2.74
N GLU A 396 -21.10 17.12 2.60
CA GLU A 396 -21.07 15.88 1.83
C GLU A 396 -20.19 14.87 2.55
N VAL A 397 -20.60 13.59 2.52
CA VAL A 397 -19.90 12.47 3.17
C VAL A 397 -19.82 11.31 2.19
N ARG A 398 -18.62 10.71 2.06
CA ARG A 398 -18.41 9.47 1.35
C ARG A 398 -17.71 8.46 2.25
N THR A 399 -18.30 7.27 2.40
CA THR A 399 -17.73 6.16 3.15
C THR A 399 -17.21 5.10 2.19
N SER A 400 -15.88 4.91 2.14
CA SER A 400 -15.23 3.88 1.33
C SER A 400 -14.76 2.75 2.24
N ARG A 401 -15.34 1.56 2.07
CA ARG A 401 -15.05 0.36 2.87
C ARG A 401 -14.07 -0.53 2.14
N TRP A 402 -12.94 -0.80 2.75
CA TRP A 402 -11.86 -1.61 2.21
C TRP A 402 -11.69 -2.86 3.07
N ALA A 403 -12.59 -3.83 2.87
CA ALA A 403 -12.57 -5.10 3.58
C ALA A 403 -11.37 -5.95 3.12
N ASP A 404 -10.65 -6.54 4.08
CA ASP A 404 -9.50 -7.43 3.85
C ASP A 404 -8.50 -6.88 2.82
N SER A 405 -8.25 -5.56 2.86
CA SER A 405 -7.51 -4.85 1.82
C SER A 405 -6.02 -4.63 2.13
N PHE A 406 -5.65 -4.70 3.41
CA PHE A 406 -4.27 -4.50 3.85
C PHE A 406 -3.65 -5.80 4.33
N PRO A 407 -2.82 -6.47 3.51
CA PRO A 407 -2.11 -7.68 3.91
C PRO A 407 -1.22 -7.41 5.12
N GLN A 408 -1.28 -8.29 6.11
CA GLN A 408 -0.48 -8.18 7.32
C GLN A 408 0.72 -9.12 7.24
N TYR A 409 1.87 -8.56 6.89
CA TYR A 409 3.11 -9.33 6.81
C TYR A 409 3.60 -9.67 8.20
N ARG A 410 3.13 -10.80 8.72
CA ARG A 410 3.56 -11.34 10.01
C ARG A 410 5.06 -11.69 9.99
N PRO A 411 5.72 -11.75 11.13
CA PRO A 411 7.09 -12.26 11.21
C PRO A 411 7.26 -13.54 10.40
N HIS A 412 8.36 -13.67 9.66
CA HIS A 412 8.64 -14.79 8.73
C HIS A 412 7.69 -14.88 7.52
N HIS A 413 7.09 -13.76 7.11
CA HIS A 413 6.23 -13.72 5.93
C HIS A 413 6.93 -14.20 4.66
N PHE A 414 8.15 -13.72 4.42
CA PHE A 414 8.90 -14.08 3.20
C PHE A 414 9.36 -15.53 3.20
N ASP A 415 9.67 -16.11 4.35
CA ASP A 415 10.02 -17.54 4.45
C ASP A 415 8.83 -18.42 4.02
N ARG A 416 7.62 -18.09 4.51
CA ARG A 416 6.37 -18.77 4.12
C ARG A 416 6.02 -18.55 2.65
N LEU A 417 6.28 -17.36 2.12
CA LEU A 417 6.06 -17.05 0.71
C LEU A 417 6.98 -17.89 -0.18
N GLU A 418 8.26 -17.99 0.16
CA GLU A 418 9.22 -18.81 -0.58
C GLU A 418 8.89 -20.29 -0.51
N GLU A 419 8.41 -20.78 0.62
CA GLU A 419 7.93 -22.16 0.79
C GLU A 419 6.73 -22.42 -0.12
N MET A 420 5.72 -21.54 -0.13
CA MET A 420 4.54 -21.61 -0.99
C MET A 420 4.93 -21.63 -2.48
N GLU A 421 5.75 -20.67 -2.91
CA GLU A 421 6.19 -20.58 -4.31
C GLU A 421 7.01 -21.80 -4.75
N ARG A 422 7.84 -22.34 -3.86
CA ARG A 422 8.63 -23.56 -4.13
C ARG A 422 7.75 -24.77 -4.29
N SER A 423 6.76 -24.95 -3.40
CA SER A 423 5.79 -26.05 -3.48
C SER A 423 5.03 -25.99 -4.80
N LEU A 424 4.41 -24.84 -5.09
CA LEU A 424 3.61 -24.68 -6.29
C LEU A 424 4.41 -24.83 -7.57
N ARG A 425 5.64 -24.29 -7.65
CA ARG A 425 6.50 -24.41 -8.82
C ARG A 425 6.82 -25.85 -9.19
N SER A 426 6.94 -26.73 -8.20
CA SER A 426 7.21 -28.15 -8.45
C SER A 426 5.97 -28.90 -8.96
N ARG A 427 4.76 -28.46 -8.61
CA ARG A 427 3.50 -29.14 -8.94
C ARG A 427 2.78 -28.50 -10.12
N ALA A 428 2.85 -27.18 -10.24
CA ALA A 428 2.18 -26.39 -11.25
C ALA A 428 3.11 -25.29 -11.79
N PRO A 429 4.12 -25.63 -12.60
CA PRO A 429 5.04 -24.68 -13.21
C PRO A 429 4.31 -23.73 -14.18
N GLY A 430 4.73 -22.45 -14.24
CA GLY A 430 4.08 -21.44 -15.10
C GLY A 430 3.04 -20.59 -14.37
N ILE A 431 2.89 -20.76 -13.05
CA ILE A 431 2.05 -19.89 -12.21
C ILE A 431 2.95 -18.96 -11.40
N TYR A 432 2.71 -17.63 -11.52
CA TYR A 432 3.48 -16.60 -10.85
C TYR A 432 2.58 -15.62 -10.12
N PHE A 433 3.08 -15.04 -9.01
CA PHE A 433 2.33 -14.15 -8.14
C PHE A 433 2.84 -12.70 -8.24
N ALA A 434 1.91 -11.74 -8.24
CA ALA A 434 2.20 -10.32 -8.12
C ALA A 434 1.11 -9.63 -7.31
N GLY A 435 1.48 -8.63 -6.52
CA GLY A 435 0.52 -7.82 -5.78
C GLY A 435 0.82 -7.66 -4.31
N ALA A 436 0.00 -6.84 -3.67
CA ALA A 436 0.22 -6.40 -2.30
C ALA A 436 0.27 -7.53 -1.27
N SER A 437 -0.32 -8.69 -1.54
CA SER A 437 -0.28 -9.82 -0.62
C SER A 437 1.08 -10.51 -0.53
N TYR A 438 2.00 -10.27 -1.46
CA TYR A 438 3.19 -11.11 -1.63
C TYR A 438 4.49 -10.41 -1.23
N ARG A 439 5.06 -9.49 -2.06
CA ARG A 439 6.41 -8.96 -1.86
C ARG A 439 6.47 -7.43 -1.71
N GLY A 440 5.43 -6.81 -1.14
CA GLY A 440 5.38 -5.37 -0.85
C GLY A 440 4.04 -4.73 -1.20
N ILE A 441 3.55 -3.88 -0.29
CA ILE A 441 2.18 -3.37 -0.30
C ILE A 441 2.04 -2.10 -1.14
N GLY A 442 3.09 -1.26 -1.23
CA GLY A 442 2.99 0.01 -1.94
C GLY A 442 2.92 -0.13 -3.46
N ILE A 443 2.27 0.80 -4.15
CA ILE A 443 2.11 0.81 -5.61
C ILE A 443 3.44 0.56 -6.36
N PRO A 444 4.57 1.21 -6.02
CA PRO A 444 5.83 0.91 -6.68
C PRO A 444 6.29 -0.54 -6.53
N ALA A 445 6.08 -1.14 -5.35
CA ALA A 445 6.41 -2.54 -5.12
C ALA A 445 5.50 -3.48 -5.92
N CYS A 446 4.21 -3.16 -6.01
CA CYS A 446 3.25 -3.89 -6.83
C CYS A 446 3.61 -3.85 -8.31
N VAL A 447 4.04 -2.70 -8.83
CA VAL A 447 4.52 -2.53 -10.21
C VAL A 447 5.79 -3.34 -10.45
N GLN A 448 6.76 -3.29 -9.53
CA GLN A 448 8.00 -4.08 -9.63
C GLN A 448 7.72 -5.58 -9.71
N GLN A 449 6.90 -6.09 -8.78
CA GLN A 449 6.52 -7.51 -8.75
C GLN A 449 5.80 -7.94 -10.04
N ALA A 450 4.91 -7.08 -10.54
CA ALA A 450 4.18 -7.33 -11.76
C ALA A 450 5.10 -7.47 -12.99
N ARG A 451 6.13 -6.63 -13.09
CA ARG A 451 7.15 -6.74 -14.15
C ARG A 451 7.93 -8.04 -14.03
N ILE A 452 8.39 -8.37 -12.81
CA ILE A 452 9.10 -9.65 -12.55
C ILE A 452 8.22 -10.85 -12.90
N ALA A 453 6.93 -10.82 -12.54
CA ALA A 453 5.99 -11.88 -12.88
C ALA A 453 5.79 -12.00 -14.40
N GLY A 454 5.64 -10.87 -15.11
CA GLY A 454 5.53 -10.84 -16.57
C GLY A 454 6.76 -11.41 -17.27
N GLU A 455 7.96 -11.03 -16.86
CA GLU A 455 9.22 -11.56 -17.36
C GLU A 455 9.36 -13.06 -17.08
N SER A 456 8.94 -13.50 -15.87
CA SER A 456 8.97 -14.93 -15.50
C SER A 456 7.99 -15.77 -16.32
N LEU A 457 6.82 -15.22 -16.64
CA LEU A 457 5.86 -15.85 -17.55
C LEU A 457 6.45 -16.02 -18.94
N LEU A 458 7.07 -14.99 -19.51
CA LEU A 458 7.71 -15.05 -20.82
C LEU A 458 8.85 -16.07 -20.83
N ALA A 459 9.68 -16.11 -19.79
CA ALA A 459 10.73 -17.11 -19.65
C ALA A 459 10.18 -18.54 -19.60
N HIS A 460 9.05 -18.75 -18.89
CA HIS A 460 8.38 -20.06 -18.86
C HIS A 460 7.85 -20.44 -20.25
N LEU A 461 7.15 -19.54 -20.94
CA LEU A 461 6.60 -19.81 -22.28
C LEU A 461 7.69 -20.20 -23.27
N ALA A 462 8.87 -19.58 -23.19
CA ALA A 462 10.02 -19.93 -24.04
C ALA A 462 10.50 -21.39 -23.82
N THR A 463 10.33 -21.95 -22.60
CA THR A 463 10.67 -23.36 -22.35
C THR A 463 9.68 -24.35 -22.97
N LEU A 464 8.45 -23.91 -23.24
CA LEU A 464 7.41 -24.75 -23.87
C LEU A 464 7.57 -24.83 -25.40
N THR A 465 8.40 -23.98 -25.97
CA THR A 465 8.63 -23.90 -27.43
C THR A 465 9.82 -24.77 -27.88
N GLN A 466 10.63 -25.28 -26.94
CA GLN A 466 11.74 -26.19 -27.15
C GLN A 466 11.29 -27.65 -27.02
#